data_56dde18234c24778ccebbdfa6e24bb17
#
_entry.id   56dde18234c24778ccebbdfa6e24bb17
#
_cell.length_a   1.000
_cell.length_b   1.000
_cell.length_c   1.000
_cell.angle_alpha   90.00
_cell.angle_beta   90.00
_cell.angle_gamma   90.00
#
_symmetry.space_group_name_H-M   'P 1'
#
loop_
_entity.id
_entity.type
_entity.pdbx_description
1 polymer ?
#
loop_
_entity_poly.entity_id
_entity_poly.type
_entity_poly.pdbx_seq_one_letter_code
_entity_poly.pdbx_strand_id
1 'polypeptide(L)'
;WSSDVCSSDLNLRAPSVIGIDTHVGGVMGVDAYYGRRAEILESWKKDIRELAKCQNVVVKLGGIGMCSFGFGFHDRDYPPTSEEVAEAWRIYVEPCIEAFGVDRCMFESNFPPDKQTCGYTECWNAFKIIAKNATATEKKALFSGTAARVYKLIAP
;
A
#
# COMPACT_ATOMS: atom_id res chain seq x y z
N TRP A 1 -1.69 -12.10 -10.80
CA TRP A 1 -0.55 -11.28 -11.26
C TRP A 1 0.62 -12.20 -11.50
N SER A 2 1.06 -12.30 -12.75
CA SER A 2 2.19 -13.11 -13.16
C SER A 2 3.48 -12.29 -13.01
N SER A 3 4.57 -12.95 -12.64
CA SER A 3 5.94 -12.40 -12.62
C SER A 3 6.39 -11.79 -13.95
N ASP A 4 5.59 -11.97 -15.02
CA ASP A 4 5.86 -11.46 -16.35
C ASP A 4 5.50 -9.98 -16.54
N VAL A 5 4.78 -9.35 -15.58
CA VAL A 5 4.38 -7.93 -15.66
C VAL A 5 5.58 -6.98 -15.73
N CYS A 6 6.70 -7.37 -15.17
CA CYS A 6 7.94 -6.58 -15.25
C CYS A 6 8.69 -6.77 -16.60
N SER A 7 8.31 -7.77 -17.41
CA SER A 7 9.11 -8.18 -18.57
C SER A 7 8.54 -7.88 -19.94
N SER A 8 7.23 -7.75 -20.13
CA SER A 8 6.68 -7.75 -21.49
C SER A 8 5.79 -6.58 -21.91
N ASP A 9 4.96 -6.01 -21.04
CA ASP A 9 3.85 -5.17 -21.53
C ASP A 9 3.81 -3.72 -21.06
N LEU A 10 4.65 -3.36 -20.13
CA LEU A 10 4.79 -1.96 -19.69
C LEU A 10 6.24 -1.55 -19.90
N ASN A 11 6.49 -0.38 -20.47
CA ASN A 11 7.79 0.26 -20.56
C ASN A 11 8.41 0.55 -19.16
N LEU A 12 8.17 -0.33 -18.17
CA LEU A 12 8.70 -0.23 -16.81
C LEU A 12 10.23 -0.30 -16.75
N ARG A 13 10.87 -0.78 -17.85
CA ARG A 13 12.32 -0.74 -17.99
C ARG A 13 12.87 0.56 -18.58
N ALA A 14 12.00 1.46 -19.06
CA ALA A 14 12.43 2.76 -19.53
C ALA A 14 12.72 3.68 -18.35
N PRO A 15 13.96 4.13 -18.12
CA PRO A 15 14.31 4.94 -16.94
C PRO A 15 13.55 6.27 -16.84
N SER A 16 12.99 6.73 -17.96
CA SER A 16 12.23 7.96 -18.07
C SER A 16 10.76 7.88 -17.67
N VAL A 17 10.23 6.65 -17.49
CA VAL A 17 8.82 6.42 -17.12
C VAL A 17 8.78 5.96 -15.67
N ILE A 18 8.00 6.64 -14.83
CA ILE A 18 7.73 6.23 -13.46
C ILE A 18 6.46 5.37 -13.47
N GLY A 19 6.59 4.10 -13.08
CA GLY A 19 5.45 3.25 -12.79
C GLY A 19 4.93 3.51 -11.38
N ILE A 20 3.62 3.63 -11.22
CA ILE A 20 2.99 3.78 -9.91
C ILE A 20 2.13 2.55 -9.65
N ASP A 21 2.58 1.70 -8.73
CA ASP A 21 1.76 0.62 -8.21
C ASP A 21 0.75 1.20 -7.20
N THR A 22 -0.53 0.92 -7.40
CA THR A 22 -1.61 1.45 -6.57
C THR A 22 -2.18 0.37 -5.67
N HIS A 23 -2.66 0.77 -4.49
CA HIS A 23 -3.36 -0.10 -3.56
C HIS A 23 -2.56 -1.37 -3.20
N VAL A 24 -1.26 -1.21 -2.98
CA VAL A 24 -0.33 -2.31 -2.67
C VAL A 24 -0.48 -3.51 -3.62
N GLY A 25 -0.75 -3.27 -4.91
CA GLY A 25 -0.96 -4.32 -5.90
C GLY A 25 -2.34 -4.96 -5.90
N GLY A 26 -3.33 -4.38 -5.21
CA GLY A 26 -4.74 -4.78 -5.32
C GLY A 26 -5.05 -6.20 -4.83
N VAL A 27 -4.58 -6.56 -3.64
CA VAL A 27 -4.79 -7.90 -3.05
C VAL A 27 -6.29 -8.19 -2.83
N MET A 28 -6.73 -9.36 -3.26
CA MET A 28 -8.11 -9.82 -3.10
C MET A 28 -8.25 -10.73 -1.87
N GLY A 29 -9.28 -10.50 -1.05
CA GLY A 29 -9.59 -11.29 0.15
C GLY A 29 -11.05 -11.74 0.21
N VAL A 30 -11.78 -11.64 -0.91
CA VAL A 30 -13.21 -11.98 -1.02
C VAL A 30 -13.44 -13.05 -2.10
N ASP A 31 -14.65 -13.50 -2.27
CA ASP A 31 -15.07 -14.51 -3.24
C ASP A 31 -14.19 -15.78 -3.18
N ALA A 32 -13.61 -16.19 -4.28
CA ALA A 32 -12.75 -17.38 -4.39
C ALA A 32 -11.48 -17.30 -3.50
N TYR A 33 -11.14 -16.12 -3.00
CA TYR A 33 -9.98 -15.86 -2.14
C TYR A 33 -10.34 -15.78 -0.65
N TYR A 34 -11.62 -15.84 -0.30
CA TYR A 34 -12.09 -15.79 1.09
C TYR A 34 -11.46 -16.91 1.93
N GLY A 35 -10.94 -16.57 3.10
CA GLY A 35 -10.27 -17.52 4.00
C GLY A 35 -8.86 -17.97 3.59
N ARG A 36 -8.36 -17.57 2.42
CA ARG A 36 -7.03 -17.95 1.90
C ARG A 36 -5.96 -16.89 2.09
N ARG A 37 -6.16 -15.95 2.99
CA ARG A 37 -5.26 -14.78 3.18
C ARG A 37 -3.79 -15.17 3.36
N ALA A 38 -3.50 -16.20 4.16
CA ALA A 38 -2.12 -16.60 4.43
C ALA A 38 -1.39 -17.07 3.16
N GLU A 39 -2.05 -17.87 2.33
CA GLU A 39 -1.50 -18.35 1.04
C GLU A 39 -1.29 -17.18 0.07
N ILE A 40 -2.31 -16.33 -0.06
CA ILE A 40 -2.28 -15.18 -0.95
C ILE A 40 -1.18 -14.21 -0.53
N LEU A 41 -1.03 -13.96 0.76
CA LEU A 41 -0.02 -13.05 1.30
C LEU A 41 1.41 -13.50 0.95
N GLU A 42 1.69 -14.80 1.01
CA GLU A 42 3.02 -15.31 0.66
C GLU A 42 3.31 -15.20 -0.84
N SER A 43 2.34 -15.50 -1.70
CA SER A 43 2.47 -15.27 -3.14
C SER A 43 2.65 -13.79 -3.46
N TRP A 44 1.80 -12.94 -2.89
CA TRP A 44 1.84 -11.49 -3.06
C TRP A 44 3.19 -10.89 -2.61
N LYS A 45 3.73 -11.31 -1.47
CA LYS A 45 5.06 -10.85 -1.02
C LYS A 45 6.16 -11.17 -2.01
N LYS A 46 6.08 -12.33 -2.67
CA LYS A 46 7.02 -12.71 -3.71
C LYS A 46 6.91 -11.76 -4.91
N ASP A 47 5.68 -11.51 -5.36
CA ASP A 47 5.43 -10.66 -6.53
C ASP A 47 5.83 -9.19 -6.26
N ILE A 48 5.55 -8.68 -5.06
CA ILE A 48 5.99 -7.34 -4.62
C ILE A 48 7.52 -7.22 -4.63
N ARG A 49 8.24 -8.24 -4.17
CA ARG A 49 9.71 -8.22 -4.20
C ARG A 49 10.25 -8.24 -5.65
N GLU A 50 9.61 -8.98 -6.55
CA GLU A 50 9.98 -8.98 -7.97
C GLU A 50 9.72 -7.61 -8.59
N LEU A 51 8.55 -7.01 -8.33
CA LEU A 51 8.22 -5.67 -8.82
C LEU A 51 9.19 -4.60 -8.28
N ALA A 52 9.63 -4.72 -7.04
CA ALA A 52 10.56 -3.80 -6.41
C ALA A 52 11.95 -3.75 -7.07
N LYS A 53 12.32 -4.78 -7.88
CA LYS A 53 13.55 -4.78 -8.69
C LYS A 53 13.51 -3.74 -9.81
N CYS A 54 12.33 -3.32 -10.23
CA CYS A 54 12.14 -2.23 -11.20
C CYS A 54 12.34 -0.88 -10.48
N GLN A 55 13.52 -0.27 -10.68
CA GLN A 55 13.95 0.93 -9.95
C GLN A 55 13.08 2.18 -10.24
N ASN A 56 12.35 2.19 -11.34
CA ASN A 56 11.44 3.23 -11.77
C ASN A 56 10.00 3.03 -11.25
N VAL A 57 9.76 2.04 -10.42
CA VAL A 57 8.44 1.79 -9.81
C VAL A 57 8.41 2.33 -8.38
N VAL A 58 7.35 3.03 -8.05
CA VAL A 58 6.98 3.49 -6.71
C VAL A 58 5.64 2.88 -6.32
N VAL A 59 5.40 2.72 -5.03
CA VAL A 59 4.17 2.10 -4.52
C VAL A 59 3.38 3.05 -3.63
N LYS A 60 2.06 3.07 -3.82
CA LYS A 60 1.11 3.76 -2.96
C LYS A 60 0.60 2.80 -1.90
N LEU A 61 0.91 3.12 -0.66
CA LEU A 61 0.55 2.33 0.53
C LEU A 61 -0.82 2.77 1.04
N GLY A 62 -1.88 2.27 0.41
CA GLY A 62 -3.25 2.59 0.76
C GLY A 62 -4.24 1.80 -0.08
N GLY A 63 -5.51 2.18 -0.06
CA GLY A 63 -6.58 1.42 -0.71
C GLY A 63 -6.88 0.07 -0.05
N ILE A 64 -6.24 -0.20 1.08
CA ILE A 64 -6.36 -1.45 1.85
C ILE A 64 -7.71 -1.50 2.60
N GLY A 65 -8.35 -0.35 2.76
CA GLY A 65 -9.68 -0.22 3.34
C GLY A 65 -10.82 -0.64 2.41
N MET A 66 -10.57 -0.93 1.15
CA MET A 66 -11.61 -1.44 0.26
C MET A 66 -12.13 -2.81 0.74
N CYS A 67 -13.44 -3.03 0.61
CA CYS A 67 -14.08 -4.30 1.02
C CYS A 67 -13.46 -5.52 0.34
N SER A 68 -12.91 -5.35 -0.87
CA SER A 68 -12.21 -6.40 -1.62
C SER A 68 -11.00 -7.00 -0.90
N PHE A 69 -10.39 -6.27 0.04
CA PHE A 69 -9.31 -6.84 0.87
C PHE A 69 -9.81 -7.84 1.92
N GLY A 70 -11.13 -7.92 2.16
CA GLY A 70 -11.76 -8.95 2.97
C GLY A 70 -11.45 -8.87 4.47
N PHE A 71 -11.24 -7.67 5.04
CA PHE A 71 -11.06 -7.50 6.48
C PHE A 71 -12.37 -7.55 7.27
N GLY A 72 -13.52 -7.42 6.59
CA GLY A 72 -14.84 -7.49 7.21
C GLY A 72 -15.18 -6.34 8.16
N PHE A 73 -14.42 -5.25 8.14
CA PHE A 73 -14.69 -4.10 9.00
C PHE A 73 -16.02 -3.43 8.68
N HIS A 74 -16.44 -3.46 7.41
CA HIS A 74 -17.70 -2.88 6.92
C HIS A 74 -18.95 -3.66 7.39
N ASP A 75 -18.77 -4.88 7.89
CA ASP A 75 -19.88 -5.73 8.39
C ASP A 75 -20.10 -5.57 9.90
N ARG A 76 -19.30 -4.73 10.58
CA ARG A 76 -19.41 -4.50 12.02
C ARG A 76 -20.45 -3.44 12.37
N ASP A 77 -21.05 -3.56 13.56
CA ASP A 77 -21.98 -2.56 14.11
C ASP A 77 -21.27 -1.23 14.47
N TYR A 78 -19.95 -1.24 14.61
CA TYR A 78 -19.15 -0.07 14.92
C TYR A 78 -17.85 -0.05 14.10
N PRO A 79 -17.36 1.14 13.75
CA PRO A 79 -16.13 1.27 12.96
C PRO A 79 -14.90 0.77 13.75
N PRO A 80 -13.85 0.30 13.05
CA PRO A 80 -12.61 -0.10 13.70
C PRO A 80 -11.88 1.10 14.31
N THR A 81 -11.09 0.82 15.34
CA THR A 81 -10.13 1.79 15.90
C THR A 81 -8.91 1.93 14.99
N SER A 82 -8.13 3.00 15.18
CA SER A 82 -6.87 3.20 14.45
C SER A 82 -5.87 2.06 14.65
N GLU A 83 -5.87 1.45 15.85
CA GLU A 83 -5.01 0.33 16.22
C GLU A 83 -5.41 -0.94 15.46
N GLU A 84 -6.72 -1.24 15.40
CA GLU A 84 -7.25 -2.38 14.64
C GLU A 84 -6.93 -2.25 13.14
N VAL A 85 -7.10 -1.06 12.59
CA VAL A 85 -6.76 -0.75 11.19
C VAL A 85 -5.25 -0.92 10.97
N ALA A 86 -4.42 -0.38 11.86
CA ALA A 86 -2.97 -0.50 11.75
C ALA A 86 -2.49 -1.95 11.79
N GLU A 87 -3.04 -2.76 12.70
CA GLU A 87 -2.69 -4.18 12.81
C GLU A 87 -3.08 -4.95 11.55
N ALA A 88 -4.28 -4.69 11.02
CA ALA A 88 -4.76 -5.33 9.79
C ALA A 88 -3.93 -4.96 8.55
N TRP A 89 -3.52 -3.69 8.42
CA TRP A 89 -2.83 -3.20 7.24
C TRP A 89 -1.33 -3.42 7.26
N ARG A 90 -0.74 -3.57 8.44
CA ARG A 90 0.70 -3.78 8.64
C ARG A 90 1.26 -4.90 7.78
N ILE A 91 0.52 -5.99 7.63
CA ILE A 91 0.93 -7.18 6.85
C ILE A 91 1.17 -6.89 5.36
N TYR A 92 0.62 -5.79 4.84
CA TYR A 92 0.84 -5.33 3.47
C TYR A 92 1.81 -4.14 3.41
N VAL A 93 1.70 -3.20 4.34
CA VAL A 93 2.49 -1.96 4.34
C VAL A 93 3.96 -2.23 4.60
N GLU A 94 4.29 -3.00 5.65
CA GLU A 94 5.68 -3.26 6.03
C GLU A 94 6.46 -4.01 4.93
N PRO A 95 5.95 -5.10 4.32
CA PRO A 95 6.66 -5.76 3.23
C PRO A 95 6.88 -4.89 1.99
N CYS A 96 5.96 -3.97 1.68
CA CYS A 96 6.20 -2.98 0.62
C CYS A 96 7.36 -2.04 0.97
N ILE A 97 7.39 -1.50 2.20
CA ILE A 97 8.48 -0.63 2.65
C ILE A 97 9.81 -1.38 2.66
N GLU A 98 9.82 -2.63 3.11
CA GLU A 98 11.02 -3.49 3.09
C GLU A 98 11.53 -3.73 1.66
N ALA A 99 10.63 -3.98 0.70
CA ALA A 99 11.00 -4.30 -0.66
C ALA A 99 11.44 -3.06 -1.48
N PHE A 100 10.68 -1.97 -1.40
CA PHE A 100 10.88 -0.77 -2.21
C PHE A 100 11.81 0.26 -1.54
N GLY A 101 11.88 0.26 -0.21
CA GLY A 101 12.48 1.35 0.56
C GLY A 101 11.55 2.58 0.66
N VAL A 102 11.74 3.39 1.69
CA VAL A 102 10.87 4.54 2.02
C VAL A 102 10.80 5.58 0.91
N ASP A 103 11.89 5.74 0.14
CA ASP A 103 11.97 6.72 -0.95
C ASP A 103 11.13 6.34 -2.18
N ARG A 104 10.66 5.11 -2.24
CA ARG A 104 9.75 4.64 -3.29
C ARG A 104 8.37 4.25 -2.76
N CYS A 105 8.06 4.60 -1.52
CA CYS A 105 6.77 4.37 -0.88
C CYS A 105 6.09 5.70 -0.54
N MET A 106 4.78 5.76 -0.66
CA MET A 106 3.99 6.90 -0.21
C MET A 106 2.64 6.44 0.35
N PHE A 107 2.24 6.97 1.51
CA PHE A 107 0.91 6.71 2.05
C PHE A 107 -0.16 7.40 1.23
N GLU A 108 -1.30 6.74 1.09
CA GLU A 108 -2.51 7.30 0.49
C GLU A 108 -3.75 6.94 1.29
N SER A 109 -4.74 7.82 1.33
CA SER A 109 -5.99 7.54 2.01
C SER A 109 -6.95 6.69 1.18
N ASN A 110 -6.87 6.79 -0.14
CA ASN A 110 -7.84 6.23 -1.09
C ASN A 110 -9.29 6.60 -0.76
N PHE A 111 -9.52 7.80 -0.18
CA PHE A 111 -10.87 8.28 0.08
C PHE A 111 -11.48 8.90 -1.18
N PRO A 112 -12.79 8.68 -1.42
CA PRO A 112 -13.79 8.11 -0.52
C PRO A 112 -13.93 6.57 -0.51
N PRO A 113 -13.34 5.76 -1.42
CA PRO A 113 -13.58 4.31 -1.41
C PRO A 113 -13.33 3.62 -0.06
N ASP A 114 -12.26 3.96 0.65
CA ASP A 114 -11.91 3.35 1.94
C ASP A 114 -12.82 3.79 3.10
N LYS A 115 -13.68 4.79 2.89
CA LYS A 115 -14.68 5.20 3.88
C LYS A 115 -15.68 4.09 4.24
N GLN A 116 -15.81 3.08 3.39
CA GLN A 116 -16.63 1.90 3.68
C GLN A 116 -16.12 1.11 4.90
N THR A 117 -14.85 1.23 5.21
CA THR A 117 -14.18 0.43 6.24
C THR A 117 -13.82 1.25 7.47
N CYS A 118 -13.23 2.43 7.31
CA CYS A 118 -12.81 3.27 8.43
C CYS A 118 -12.98 4.76 8.14
N GLY A 119 -12.95 5.58 9.17
CA GLY A 119 -12.92 7.03 9.05
C GLY A 119 -11.58 7.53 8.52
N TYR A 120 -11.57 8.76 7.97
CA TYR A 120 -10.37 9.39 7.46
C TYR A 120 -9.29 9.58 8.55
N THR A 121 -9.72 9.93 9.76
CA THR A 121 -8.85 10.08 10.92
C THR A 121 -8.20 8.75 11.30
N GLU A 122 -8.99 7.68 11.37
CA GLU A 122 -8.53 6.32 11.70
C GLU A 122 -7.52 5.82 10.66
N CYS A 123 -7.77 6.05 9.38
CA CYS A 123 -6.85 5.73 8.29
C CYS A 123 -5.47 6.38 8.50
N TRP A 124 -5.41 7.71 8.69
CA TRP A 124 -4.14 8.40 8.86
C TRP A 124 -3.47 8.10 10.20
N ASN A 125 -4.22 7.87 11.27
CA ASN A 125 -3.65 7.44 12.54
C ASN A 125 -3.09 6.02 12.45
N ALA A 126 -3.72 5.11 11.70
CA ALA A 126 -3.18 3.79 11.44
C ALA A 126 -1.80 3.86 10.77
N PHE A 127 -1.62 4.70 9.75
CA PHE A 127 -0.30 4.91 9.13
C PHE A 127 0.72 5.51 10.10
N LYS A 128 0.33 6.44 10.97
CA LYS A 128 1.22 6.96 12.02
C LYS A 128 1.64 5.87 13.01
N ILE A 129 0.73 4.97 13.37
CA ILE A 129 1.02 3.82 14.24
C ILE A 129 1.99 2.84 13.55
N ILE A 130 1.77 2.52 12.28
CA ILE A 130 2.67 1.65 11.51
C ILE A 130 4.07 2.29 11.42
N ALA A 131 4.13 3.58 11.10
CA ALA A 131 5.39 4.32 10.97
C ALA A 131 6.00 4.81 12.31
N LYS A 132 5.48 4.40 13.48
CA LYS A 132 5.88 4.99 14.77
C LYS A 132 7.40 4.94 15.01
N ASN A 133 8.05 3.85 14.62
CA ASN A 133 9.49 3.61 14.83
C ASN A 133 10.37 4.16 13.69
N ALA A 134 9.79 4.68 12.61
CA ALA A 134 10.53 5.30 11.53
C ALA A 134 11.15 6.62 11.99
N THR A 135 12.32 6.97 11.46
CA THR A 135 12.99 8.25 11.69
C THR A 135 12.17 9.42 11.13
N ALA A 136 12.50 10.64 11.52
CA ALA A 136 11.84 11.84 11.00
C ALA A 136 11.97 11.96 9.46
N THR A 137 13.12 11.57 8.90
CA THR A 137 13.36 11.58 7.45
C THR A 137 12.51 10.55 6.73
N GLU A 138 12.42 9.33 7.25
CA GLU A 138 11.58 8.27 6.70
C GLU A 138 10.09 8.64 6.76
N LYS A 139 9.63 9.17 7.91
CA LYS A 139 8.27 9.69 8.02
C LYS A 139 7.99 10.77 6.99
N LYS A 140 8.93 11.72 6.80
CA LYS A 140 8.77 12.76 5.78
C LYS A 140 8.65 12.16 4.38
N ALA A 141 9.46 11.16 4.04
CA ALA A 141 9.37 10.47 2.75
C ALA A 141 7.98 9.82 2.58
N LEU A 142 7.55 8.97 3.52
CA LEU A 142 6.29 8.22 3.45
C LEU A 142 5.04 9.11 3.40
N PHE A 143 4.99 10.19 4.19
CA PHE A 143 3.79 11.03 4.32
C PHE A 143 3.68 12.15 3.28
N SER A 144 4.80 12.57 2.66
CA SER A 144 4.76 13.69 1.71
C SER A 144 5.89 13.71 0.68
N GLY A 145 7.12 13.41 1.07
CA GLY A 145 8.30 13.64 0.26
C GLY A 145 8.32 12.83 -1.04
N THR A 146 8.00 11.55 -0.97
CA THR A 146 7.93 10.68 -2.15
C THR A 146 6.81 11.14 -3.09
N ALA A 147 5.63 11.46 -2.57
CA ALA A 147 4.53 11.99 -3.38
C ALA A 147 4.91 13.33 -4.03
N ALA A 148 5.50 14.26 -3.28
CA ALA A 148 5.93 15.55 -3.81
C ALA A 148 6.93 15.39 -4.97
N ARG A 149 7.89 14.49 -4.85
CA ARG A 149 8.88 14.18 -5.89
C ARG A 149 8.23 13.53 -7.12
N VAL A 150 7.40 12.50 -6.91
CA VAL A 150 6.80 11.71 -8.00
C VAL A 150 5.81 12.54 -8.81
N TYR A 151 4.97 13.31 -8.13
CA TYR A 151 3.96 14.17 -8.77
C TYR A 151 4.47 15.58 -9.09
N LYS A 152 5.77 15.85 -8.86
CA LYS A 152 6.39 17.15 -9.11
C LYS A 152 5.64 18.30 -8.44
N LEU A 153 5.17 18.06 -7.20
CA LEU A 153 4.49 19.08 -6.43
C LEU A 153 5.51 20.10 -5.92
N ILE A 154 5.15 21.38 -5.98
CA ILE A 154 5.95 22.44 -5.37
C ILE A 154 5.79 22.24 -3.85
N ALA A 155 6.89 22.05 -3.14
CA ALA A 155 6.85 22.01 -1.69
C ALA A 155 6.39 23.38 -1.17
N PRO A 156 5.44 23.42 -0.24
CA PRO A 156 5.01 24.66 0.39
C PRO A 156 6.14 25.32 1.19
#